data_6130a82dff67d6f47df29d9799bf9ab6
#
_entry.id   6130a82dff67d6f47df29d9799bf9ab6
#
_cell.length_a   1.000
_cell.length_b   1.000
_cell.length_c   1.000
_cell.angle_alpha   90.00
_cell.angle_beta   90.00
_cell.angle_gamma   90.00
#
_symmetry.space_group_name_H-M   'P 1'
#
loop_
_entity.id
_entity.type
_entity.pdbx_description
1 polymer ?
#
loop_
_entity_poly.entity_id
_entity_poly.type
_entity_poly.pdbx_seq_one_letter_code
_entity_poly.pdbx_strand_id
1 'polypeptide(L)'
;HADLKELTYKNIHTDSDGGTWLMGNRVKTKVPYVVKLLPIAVELIDRYRDMREGKDTPDKVFPAGNRKTMEDSLKRIGEKAGCSVRLSPHVGRHTYATLTLTKGMPLETLQRVLGHKNILSTQV
;
A
#
# COMPACT_ATOMS: atom_id res chain seq x y z
N HIS A 1 -4.01 5.18 -4.95
CA HIS A 1 -3.12 5.43 -6.11
C HIS A 1 -2.12 6.54 -5.85
N ALA A 2 -2.58 7.71 -5.36
CA ALA A 2 -1.71 8.86 -5.11
C ALA A 2 -0.57 8.54 -4.13
N ASP A 3 -0.86 7.84 -3.04
CA ASP A 3 0.15 7.46 -2.05
C ASP A 3 1.18 6.49 -2.64
N LEU A 4 0.75 5.54 -3.46
CA LEU A 4 1.65 4.59 -4.14
C LEU A 4 2.55 5.30 -5.15
N LYS A 5 2.00 6.25 -5.88
CA LYS A 5 2.73 7.03 -6.88
C LYS A 5 3.82 7.89 -6.25
N GLU A 6 3.57 8.43 -5.07
CA GLU A 6 4.51 9.30 -4.35
C GLU A 6 5.48 8.55 -3.44
N LEU A 7 5.33 7.23 -3.31
CA LEU A 7 6.18 6.42 -2.45
C LEU A 7 7.63 6.41 -2.95
N THR A 8 8.56 6.74 -2.05
CA THR A 8 10.00 6.72 -2.32
C THR A 8 10.71 5.78 -1.35
N TYR A 9 11.96 5.43 -1.66
CA TYR A 9 12.78 4.60 -0.77
C TYR A 9 13.06 5.28 0.57
N LYS A 10 12.95 6.60 0.65
CA LYS A 10 13.08 7.35 1.91
C LYS A 10 11.97 7.05 2.92
N ASN A 11 10.83 6.55 2.44
CA ASN A 11 9.71 6.14 3.30
C ASN A 11 9.90 4.75 3.91
N ILE A 12 10.91 4.00 3.45
CA ILE A 12 11.17 2.63 3.89
C ILE A 12 12.26 2.65 4.96
N HIS A 13 11.96 2.10 6.12
CA HIS A 13 12.86 2.06 7.27
C HIS A 13 13.01 0.63 7.79
N THR A 14 14.23 0.28 8.17
CA THR A 14 14.51 -1.02 8.80
C THR A 14 14.79 -0.78 10.27
N ASP A 15 14.11 -1.53 11.15
CA ASP A 15 14.34 -1.44 12.59
C ASP A 15 15.50 -2.35 13.04
N SER A 16 15.84 -2.28 14.33
CA SER A 16 16.93 -3.06 14.91
C SER A 16 16.69 -4.58 14.89
N ASP A 17 15.42 -4.99 14.81
CA ASP A 17 15.01 -6.40 14.78
C ASP A 17 14.94 -6.95 13.34
N GLY A 18 15.31 -6.16 12.35
CA GLY A 18 15.24 -6.54 10.94
C GLY A 18 13.87 -6.36 10.29
N GLY A 19 12.90 -5.80 11.02
CA GLY A 19 11.59 -5.47 10.47
C GLY A 19 11.64 -4.30 9.51
N THR A 20 10.86 -4.35 8.45
CA THR A 20 10.77 -3.27 7.46
C THR A 20 9.46 -2.51 7.65
N TRP A 21 9.57 -1.18 7.75
CA TRP A 21 8.46 -0.29 8.02
C TRP A 21 8.29 0.74 6.92
N LEU A 22 7.05 1.10 6.67
CA LEU A 22 6.70 2.18 5.76
C LEU A 22 6.18 3.35 6.59
N MET A 23 6.80 4.51 6.45
CA MET A 23 6.46 5.70 7.22
C MET A 23 6.37 6.92 6.31
N GLY A 24 5.29 7.66 6.41
CA GLY A 24 5.08 8.85 5.61
C GLY A 24 3.76 9.52 5.93
N ASN A 25 3.34 10.43 5.06
CA ASN A 25 2.06 11.14 5.17
C ASN A 25 1.21 10.88 3.95
N ARG A 26 -0.09 10.71 4.15
CA ARG A 26 -1.02 10.57 3.04
C ARG A 26 -1.06 11.84 2.20
N VAL A 27 -1.10 11.67 0.88
CA VAL A 27 -1.08 12.79 -0.05
C VAL A 27 -2.31 13.69 0.12
N LYS A 28 -3.50 13.10 0.20
CA LYS A 28 -4.75 13.88 0.27
C LYS A 28 -5.00 14.53 1.63
N THR A 29 -4.77 13.80 2.72
CA THR A 29 -5.18 14.23 4.06
C THR A 29 -4.02 14.73 4.92
N LYS A 30 -2.78 14.51 4.48
CA LYS A 30 -1.55 14.78 5.24
C LYS A 30 -1.45 14.04 6.58
N VAL A 31 -2.34 13.09 6.82
CA VAL A 31 -2.30 12.25 8.03
C VAL A 31 -1.12 11.30 7.95
N PRO A 32 -0.29 11.20 9.01
CA PRO A 32 0.82 10.27 9.02
C PRO A 32 0.35 8.82 9.03
N TYR A 33 1.11 7.95 8.39
CA TYR A 33 0.92 6.51 8.47
C TYR A 33 2.22 5.82 8.88
N VAL A 34 2.09 4.72 9.62
CA VAL A 34 3.19 3.86 10.02
C VAL A 34 2.72 2.42 9.83
N VAL A 35 3.35 1.70 8.93
CA VAL A 35 2.93 0.34 8.56
C VAL A 35 4.13 -0.60 8.59
N LYS A 36 4.03 -1.70 9.34
CA LYS A 36 5.00 -2.78 9.23
C LYS A 36 4.69 -3.59 7.99
N LEU A 37 5.66 -3.74 7.12
CA LEU A 37 5.48 -4.45 5.85
C LEU A 37 5.48 -5.96 6.06
N LEU A 38 4.56 -6.64 5.37
CA LEU A 38 4.54 -8.09 5.28
C LEU A 38 5.71 -8.57 4.40
N PRO A 39 6.20 -9.81 4.60
CA PRO A 39 7.29 -10.35 3.78
C PRO A 39 7.05 -10.25 2.27
N ILE A 40 5.82 -10.49 1.82
CA ILE A 40 5.48 -10.39 0.40
C ILE A 40 5.63 -8.95 -0.14
N ALA A 41 5.30 -7.95 0.68
CA ALA A 41 5.46 -6.55 0.30
C ALA A 41 6.93 -6.18 0.17
N VAL A 42 7.77 -6.64 1.10
CA VAL A 42 9.22 -6.44 1.05
C VAL A 42 9.81 -7.09 -0.21
N GLU A 43 9.39 -8.31 -0.53
CA GLU A 43 9.82 -9.03 -1.73
C GLU A 43 9.47 -8.25 -3.01
N LEU A 44 8.27 -7.70 -3.10
CA LEU A 44 7.85 -6.90 -4.24
C LEU A 44 8.69 -5.62 -4.39
N ILE A 45 8.97 -4.94 -3.29
CA ILE A 45 9.81 -3.74 -3.29
C ILE A 45 11.22 -4.06 -3.77
N ASP A 46 11.80 -5.13 -3.27
CA ASP A 46 13.16 -5.57 -3.66
C ASP A 46 13.21 -5.95 -5.14
N ARG A 47 12.18 -6.65 -5.63
CA ARG A 47 12.07 -7.01 -7.05
C ARG A 47 12.07 -5.78 -7.96
N TYR A 48 11.31 -4.74 -7.61
CA TYR A 48 11.29 -3.50 -8.38
C TYR A 48 12.59 -2.72 -8.27
N ARG A 49 13.27 -2.78 -7.13
CA ARG A 49 14.60 -2.19 -6.95
C ARG A 49 15.60 -2.81 -7.91
N ASP A 50 15.66 -4.14 -7.99
CA ASP A 50 16.55 -4.87 -8.89
C ASP A 50 16.28 -4.54 -10.36
N MET A 51 15.00 -4.42 -10.74
CA MET A 51 14.60 -4.05 -12.11
C MET A 51 15.03 -2.64 -12.50
N ARG A 52 15.33 -1.77 -11.54
CA ARG A 52 15.73 -0.37 -11.77
C ARG A 52 17.22 -0.14 -11.66
N GLU A 53 17.96 -1.13 -11.23
CA GLU A 53 19.40 -1.01 -11.06
C GLU A 53 20.04 -0.62 -12.40
N GLY A 54 20.86 0.44 -12.37
CA GLY A 54 21.50 0.97 -13.57
C GLY A 54 20.64 1.89 -14.44
N LYS A 55 19.40 2.18 -14.05
CA LYS A 55 18.54 3.12 -14.78
C LYS A 55 18.52 4.48 -14.08
N ASP A 56 18.60 5.53 -14.88
CA ASP A 56 18.47 6.92 -14.39
C ASP A 56 16.98 7.20 -14.06
N THR A 57 16.52 6.66 -12.95
CA THR A 57 15.12 6.77 -12.52
C THR A 57 15.00 7.57 -11.24
N PRO A 58 13.89 8.31 -11.06
CA PRO A 58 13.60 8.97 -9.79
C PRO A 58 13.57 7.97 -8.63
N ASP A 59 13.73 8.48 -7.42
CA ASP A 59 13.75 7.70 -6.17
C ASP A 59 12.38 7.06 -5.81
N LYS A 60 11.54 6.82 -6.79
CA LYS A 60 10.22 6.19 -6.65
C LYS A 60 10.33 4.68 -6.57
N VAL A 61 9.55 4.07 -5.66
CA VAL A 61 9.54 2.61 -5.48
C VAL A 61 8.88 1.91 -6.66
N PHE A 62 7.72 2.40 -7.10
CA PHE A 62 6.95 1.78 -8.17
C PHE A 62 6.81 2.71 -9.39
N PRO A 63 6.86 2.15 -10.62
CA PRO A 63 6.58 2.90 -11.83
C PRO A 63 5.07 3.05 -12.02
N ALA A 64 4.42 3.75 -11.08
CA ALA A 64 2.98 3.94 -11.13
C ALA A 64 2.60 4.82 -12.32
N GLY A 65 1.81 4.28 -13.24
CA GLY A 65 1.19 5.03 -14.32
C GLY A 65 0.05 5.91 -13.81
N ASN A 66 -0.80 6.37 -14.71
CA ASN A 66 -1.96 7.14 -14.30
C ASN A 66 -3.02 6.23 -13.65
N ARG A 67 -4.01 6.86 -12.99
CA ARG A 67 -5.07 6.14 -12.29
C ARG A 67 -5.87 5.22 -13.20
N LYS A 68 -6.17 5.66 -14.42
CA LYS A 68 -6.93 4.88 -15.39
C LYS A 68 -6.18 3.60 -15.79
N THR A 69 -4.89 3.69 -16.03
CA THR A 69 -4.06 2.52 -16.36
C THR A 69 -4.08 1.49 -15.24
N MET A 70 -4.00 1.93 -13.99
CA MET A 70 -4.09 1.05 -12.83
C MET A 70 -5.47 0.38 -12.75
N GLU A 71 -6.54 1.15 -12.92
CA GLU A 71 -7.91 0.63 -12.88
C GLU A 71 -8.15 -0.41 -13.97
N ASP A 72 -7.69 -0.15 -15.19
CA ASP A 72 -7.82 -1.08 -16.33
C ASP A 72 -7.03 -2.37 -16.08
N SER A 73 -5.83 -2.27 -15.52
CA SER A 73 -5.01 -3.44 -15.17
C SER A 73 -5.66 -4.29 -14.09
N LEU A 74 -6.21 -3.68 -13.05
CA LEU A 74 -6.92 -4.38 -11.99
C LEU A 74 -8.19 -5.06 -12.51
N LYS A 75 -8.90 -4.42 -13.43
CA LYS A 75 -10.07 -5.01 -14.07
C LYS A 75 -9.70 -6.30 -14.82
N ARG A 76 -8.62 -6.27 -15.60
CA ARG A 76 -8.15 -7.45 -16.34
C ARG A 76 -7.70 -8.57 -15.38
N ILE A 77 -7.01 -8.24 -14.32
CA ILE A 77 -6.58 -9.21 -13.30
C ILE A 77 -7.80 -9.85 -12.65
N GLY A 78 -8.81 -9.06 -12.28
CA GLY A 78 -10.05 -9.57 -11.68
C GLY A 78 -10.80 -10.51 -12.59
N GLU A 79 -10.92 -10.19 -13.87
CA GLU A 79 -11.57 -11.04 -14.88
C GLU A 79 -10.85 -12.38 -15.04
N LYS A 80 -9.51 -12.35 -15.16
CA LYS A 80 -8.68 -13.55 -15.28
C LYS A 80 -8.72 -14.43 -14.03
N ALA A 81 -8.83 -13.83 -12.85
CA ALA A 81 -8.91 -14.56 -11.59
C ALA A 81 -10.33 -15.07 -11.28
N GLY A 82 -11.32 -14.70 -12.08
CA GLY A 82 -12.71 -15.08 -11.84
C GLY A 82 -13.36 -14.37 -10.66
N CYS A 83 -12.90 -13.17 -10.32
CA CYS A 83 -13.48 -12.41 -9.23
C CYS A 83 -14.87 -11.89 -9.57
N SER A 84 -15.83 -12.07 -8.64
CA SER A 84 -17.19 -11.57 -8.80
C SER A 84 -17.31 -10.06 -8.57
N VAL A 85 -16.31 -9.45 -7.92
CA VAL A 85 -16.27 -8.03 -7.60
C VAL A 85 -15.19 -7.36 -8.45
N ARG A 86 -15.49 -6.15 -8.95
CA ARG A 86 -14.49 -5.37 -9.69
C ARG A 86 -13.35 -4.95 -8.75
N LEU A 87 -12.13 -5.33 -9.08
CA LEU A 87 -10.95 -4.96 -8.30
C LEU A 87 -10.61 -3.48 -8.49
N SER A 88 -10.27 -2.82 -7.38
CA SER A 88 -9.80 -1.45 -7.35
C SER A 88 -8.89 -1.26 -6.14
N PRO A 89 -8.07 -0.19 -6.07
CA PRO A 89 -7.30 0.11 -4.88
C PRO A 89 -8.17 0.22 -3.62
N HIS A 90 -9.38 0.75 -3.77
CA HIS A 90 -10.34 0.89 -2.68
C HIS A 90 -10.81 -0.46 -2.13
N VAL A 91 -11.09 -1.41 -3.01
CA VAL A 91 -11.45 -2.78 -2.64
C VAL A 91 -10.30 -3.47 -1.91
N GLY A 92 -9.06 -3.30 -2.40
CA GLY A 92 -7.88 -3.84 -1.74
C GLY A 92 -7.70 -3.28 -0.32
N ARG A 93 -7.89 -1.98 -0.16
CA ARG A 93 -7.82 -1.31 1.15
C ARG A 93 -8.91 -1.83 2.10
N HIS A 94 -10.13 -1.97 1.61
CA HIS A 94 -11.26 -2.48 2.39
C HIS A 94 -11.03 -3.94 2.80
N THR A 95 -10.54 -4.77 1.90
CA THR A 95 -10.21 -6.17 2.17
C THR A 95 -9.12 -6.29 3.24
N TYR A 96 -8.07 -5.50 3.14
CA TYR A 96 -7.02 -5.45 4.16
C TYR A 96 -7.59 -5.10 5.53
N ALA A 97 -8.43 -4.05 5.59
CA ALA A 97 -9.06 -3.63 6.85
C ALA A 97 -9.91 -4.74 7.46
N THR A 98 -10.74 -5.39 6.68
CA THR A 98 -11.62 -6.48 7.13
C THR A 98 -10.80 -7.68 7.63
N LEU A 99 -9.79 -8.11 6.87
CA LEU A 99 -8.95 -9.25 7.26
C LEU A 99 -8.17 -8.99 8.54
N THR A 100 -7.60 -7.80 8.69
CA THR A 100 -6.80 -7.48 9.88
C THR A 100 -7.66 -7.36 11.13
N LEU A 101 -8.86 -6.78 11.03
CA LEU A 101 -9.81 -6.74 12.14
C LEU A 101 -10.25 -8.15 12.54
N THR A 102 -10.56 -9.00 11.56
CA THR A 102 -10.94 -10.39 11.80
C THR A 102 -9.84 -11.17 12.51
N LYS A 103 -8.58 -10.86 12.23
CA LYS A 103 -7.41 -11.49 12.87
C LYS A 103 -7.01 -10.85 14.19
N GLY A 104 -7.80 -9.91 14.71
CA GLY A 104 -7.64 -9.35 16.04
C GLY A 104 -6.85 -8.05 16.13
N MET A 105 -6.55 -7.38 15.02
CA MET A 105 -5.92 -6.06 15.07
C MET A 105 -6.87 -5.05 15.75
N PRO A 106 -6.41 -4.29 16.78
CA PRO A 106 -7.25 -3.25 17.38
C PRO A 106 -7.63 -2.18 16.36
N LEU A 107 -8.84 -1.63 16.49
CA LEU A 107 -9.34 -0.62 15.56
C LEU A 107 -8.47 0.63 15.52
N GLU A 108 -7.94 1.05 16.66
CA GLU A 108 -7.02 2.20 16.77
C GLU A 108 -5.72 1.95 15.99
N THR A 109 -5.18 0.74 16.06
CA THR A 109 -3.99 0.35 15.32
C THR A 109 -4.25 0.39 13.82
N LEU A 110 -5.39 -0.16 13.39
CA LEU A 110 -5.80 -0.15 11.99
C LEU A 110 -5.98 1.28 11.47
N GLN A 111 -6.55 2.16 12.29
CA GLN A 111 -6.69 3.58 11.95
C GLN A 111 -5.35 4.22 11.62
N ARG A 112 -4.32 3.95 12.41
CA ARG A 112 -2.96 4.46 12.18
C ARG A 112 -2.34 3.88 10.92
N VAL A 113 -2.50 2.58 10.69
CA VAL A 113 -1.99 1.89 9.50
C VAL A 113 -2.62 2.47 8.23
N LEU A 114 -3.92 2.71 8.23
CA LEU A 114 -4.65 3.26 7.10
C LEU A 114 -4.49 4.79 6.96
N GLY A 115 -3.97 5.45 7.97
CA GLY A 115 -3.81 6.91 7.95
C GLY A 115 -5.15 7.66 7.99
N HIS A 116 -6.14 7.13 8.70
CA HIS A 116 -7.42 7.81 8.88
C HIS A 116 -7.33 8.88 9.99
N LYS A 117 -7.94 10.04 9.76
CA LYS A 117 -8.02 11.10 10.76
C LYS A 117 -8.95 10.75 11.91
N ASN A 118 -9.98 9.98 11.63
CA ASN A 118 -11.06 9.66 12.56
C ASN A 118 -11.29 8.16 12.55
N ILE A 119 -11.53 7.60 13.74
CA ILE A 119 -11.81 6.18 13.90
C ILE A 119 -13.08 5.74 13.14
N LEU A 120 -14.04 6.64 12.99
CA LEU A 120 -15.27 6.38 12.24
C LEU A 120 -14.99 6.04 10.77
N SER A 121 -13.92 6.59 10.20
CA SER A 121 -13.50 6.27 8.84
C SER A 121 -12.96 4.84 8.70
N THR A 122 -12.56 4.22 9.80
CA THR A 122 -12.03 2.86 9.84
C THR A 122 -13.14 1.83 10.11
N GLN A 123 -14.18 2.23 10.81
CA GLN A 123 -15.33 1.36 11.07
C GLN A 123 -16.08 1.09 9.77
N VAL A 124 -16.25 -0.18 9.46
CA VAL A 124 -16.86 -0.62 8.19
C VAL A 124 -18.17 -1.33 8.45
#